data_b0727c998ee7ebf8c42ded6378a2c1d4
#
_entry.id   b0727c998ee7ebf8c42ded6378a2c1d4
#
_cell.length_a   1.000
_cell.length_b   1.000
_cell.length_c   1.000
_cell.angle_alpha   90.00
_cell.angle_beta   90.00
_cell.angle_gamma   90.00
#
_symmetry.space_group_name_H-M   'P 1'
#
loop_
_entity.id
_entity.type
_entity.pdbx_description
1 polymer ?
#
loop_
_entity_poly.entity_id
_entity_poly.type
_entity_poly.pdbx_seq_one_letter_code
_entity_poly.pdbx_strand_id
1 'polypeptide(L)'
;MLKNFKSKKIKTTDALINTKIAGTGPPILLMHGYPQTHLMWHKIAPQLSKKFTVIVTDLRGYGDSSKPETDNSHIVYSKKRMALDQVEVMKALGFEKFYAVGHDRGARVLHRMMIDNQNSVKKAVFMDIVPTLTMYNTADKNFAYNYYHWFFLTQPYDFPERLIGGNPEYYLRKKIKAWGKNKDFIPKEVFNEYLRCFSKKETIHASCEDYRASFTIDLEHDKNDYGKKIKNPIYVMWGEYGFVGNNYKVIDVWKEYATNVKGRGLPCGHYIPEESPVETLKFLLEFLNEEK
;
A
#
# COMPACT_ATOMS: atom_id res chain seq x y z
N MET A 1 -8.23 12.24 14.36
CA MET A 1 -7.52 11.19 13.63
C MET A 1 -7.44 9.97 14.55
N LEU A 2 -6.60 9.01 14.41
CA LEU A 2 -6.57 7.74 15.19
C LEU A 2 -6.21 7.95 16.70
N LYS A 3 -6.97 8.79 17.42
CA LYS A 3 -6.68 9.21 18.81
C LYS A 3 -6.67 8.06 19.81
N ASN A 4 -7.51 7.05 19.58
CA ASN A 4 -7.63 5.89 20.49
C ASN A 4 -6.65 4.76 20.14
N PHE A 5 -5.77 4.95 19.15
CA PHE A 5 -4.76 3.99 18.78
C PHE A 5 -3.46 4.24 19.55
N LYS A 6 -2.98 3.20 20.24
CA LYS A 6 -1.68 3.24 20.92
C LYS A 6 -0.56 3.23 19.89
N SER A 7 0.37 4.19 20.00
CA SER A 7 1.57 4.23 19.16
C SER A 7 2.65 3.30 19.69
N LYS A 8 3.30 2.57 18.78
CA LYS A 8 4.50 1.78 19.05
C LYS A 8 5.48 1.97 17.89
N LYS A 9 6.77 1.98 18.19
CA LYS A 9 7.83 1.79 17.19
C LYS A 9 8.39 0.40 17.38
N ILE A 10 8.26 -0.44 16.36
CA ILE A 10 8.67 -1.85 16.41
C ILE A 10 9.93 -2.00 15.58
N LYS A 11 10.97 -2.50 16.21
CA LYS A 11 12.24 -2.81 15.54
C LYS A 11 12.06 -4.10 14.76
N THR A 12 12.31 -4.03 13.47
CA THR A 12 12.48 -5.16 12.57
C THR A 12 13.97 -5.43 12.36
N THR A 13 14.33 -6.35 11.50
CA THR A 13 15.74 -6.72 11.30
C THR A 13 16.63 -5.51 11.02
N ASP A 14 16.17 -4.56 10.16
CA ASP A 14 16.98 -3.40 9.77
C ASP A 14 16.17 -2.09 9.64
N ALA A 15 14.96 -2.06 10.20
CA ALA A 15 14.12 -0.86 10.22
C ALA A 15 13.42 -0.68 11.57
N LEU A 16 12.93 0.53 11.80
CA LEU A 16 12.05 0.87 12.91
C LEU A 16 10.70 1.28 12.31
N ILE A 17 9.68 0.44 12.50
CA ILE A 17 8.36 0.61 11.91
C ILE A 17 7.41 1.33 12.86
N ASN A 18 6.92 2.49 12.43
CA ASN A 18 5.87 3.21 13.15
C ASN A 18 4.55 2.46 13.01
N THR A 19 3.98 2.12 14.15
CA THR A 19 2.80 1.26 14.23
C THR A 19 1.79 1.87 15.18
N LYS A 20 0.52 1.81 14.83
CA LYS A 20 -0.58 2.15 15.73
C LYS A 20 -1.52 0.97 15.87
N ILE A 21 -2.01 0.73 17.08
CA ILE A 21 -2.82 -0.44 17.40
C ILE A 21 -4.04 -0.06 18.25
N ALA A 22 -5.20 -0.60 17.92
CA ALA A 22 -6.43 -0.44 18.71
C ALA A 22 -7.38 -1.64 18.52
N GLY A 23 -8.30 -1.80 19.47
CA GLY A 23 -9.33 -2.82 19.44
C GLY A 23 -8.88 -4.16 20.01
N THR A 24 -9.83 -5.09 20.04
CA THR A 24 -9.66 -6.48 20.46
C THR A 24 -10.35 -7.41 19.46
N GLY A 25 -9.87 -8.64 19.34
CA GLY A 25 -10.39 -9.62 18.38
C GLY A 25 -9.34 -10.09 17.38
N PRO A 26 -9.74 -10.71 16.28
CA PRO A 26 -8.79 -11.20 15.27
C PRO A 26 -7.89 -10.10 14.73
N PRO A 27 -6.56 -10.33 14.59
CA PRO A 27 -5.64 -9.30 14.12
C PRO A 27 -5.82 -8.98 12.64
N ILE A 28 -5.79 -7.68 12.30
CA ILE A 28 -5.82 -7.19 10.93
C ILE A 28 -4.76 -6.10 10.73
N LEU A 29 -3.90 -6.32 9.74
CA LEU A 29 -2.85 -5.39 9.32
C LEU A 29 -3.34 -4.53 8.16
N LEU A 30 -3.18 -3.21 8.25
CA LEU A 30 -3.53 -2.26 7.20
C LEU A 30 -2.27 -1.51 6.74
N MET A 31 -1.95 -1.60 5.44
CA MET A 31 -0.76 -1.02 4.81
C MET A 31 -1.16 0.03 3.78
N HIS A 32 -0.64 1.25 3.95
CA HIS A 32 -0.90 2.41 3.09
C HIS A 32 -0.10 2.36 1.78
N GLY A 33 -0.40 3.32 0.88
CA GLY A 33 0.33 3.54 -0.36
C GLY A 33 1.04 4.90 -0.45
N TYR A 34 1.60 5.17 -1.62
CA TYR A 34 2.25 6.42 -1.98
C TYR A 34 1.20 7.50 -2.34
N PRO A 35 1.39 8.74 -1.98
CA PRO A 35 2.41 9.31 -1.10
C PRO A 35 1.89 9.53 0.35
N GLN A 36 1.10 8.61 0.84
CA GLN A 36 0.37 8.71 2.11
C GLN A 36 1.13 8.07 3.30
N THR A 37 0.45 7.95 4.42
CA THR A 37 0.90 7.32 5.66
C THR A 37 -0.22 6.43 6.22
N HIS A 38 0.02 5.80 7.37
CA HIS A 38 -1.01 5.05 8.11
C HIS A 38 -2.32 5.83 8.30
N LEU A 39 -2.30 7.16 8.20
CA LEU A 39 -3.50 7.98 8.37
C LEU A 39 -4.54 7.83 7.26
N MET A 40 -4.20 7.27 6.10
CA MET A 40 -5.22 7.00 5.09
C MET A 40 -6.37 6.11 5.59
N TRP A 41 -6.13 5.38 6.65
CA TRP A 41 -7.10 4.48 7.29
C TRP A 41 -8.02 5.19 8.30
N HIS A 42 -7.91 6.54 8.46
CA HIS A 42 -8.57 7.31 9.52
C HIS A 42 -10.10 7.18 9.54
N LYS A 43 -10.74 6.95 8.38
CA LYS A 43 -12.20 6.79 8.29
C LYS A 43 -12.67 5.37 8.62
N ILE A 44 -11.87 4.34 8.31
CA ILE A 44 -12.31 2.95 8.47
C ILE A 44 -11.69 2.21 9.65
N ALA A 45 -10.43 2.50 10.01
CA ALA A 45 -9.74 1.80 11.10
C ALA A 45 -10.46 1.92 12.46
N PRO A 46 -11.04 3.07 12.86
CA PRO A 46 -11.80 3.17 14.11
C PRO A 46 -13.06 2.29 14.12
N GLN A 47 -13.69 2.04 12.98
CA GLN A 47 -14.85 1.16 12.91
C GLN A 47 -14.42 -0.32 12.96
N LEU A 48 -13.34 -0.66 12.26
CA LEU A 48 -12.75 -2.00 12.30
C LEU A 48 -12.30 -2.37 13.73
N SER A 49 -11.76 -1.40 14.49
CA SER A 49 -11.27 -1.67 15.86
C SER A 49 -12.37 -2.06 16.87
N LYS A 50 -13.64 -1.92 16.50
CA LYS A 50 -14.76 -2.43 17.29
C LYS A 50 -14.89 -3.98 17.24
N LYS A 51 -14.28 -4.62 16.22
CA LYS A 51 -14.40 -6.08 15.98
C LYS A 51 -13.04 -6.77 15.81
N PHE A 52 -11.98 -6.02 15.55
CA PHE A 52 -10.64 -6.54 15.26
C PHE A 52 -9.59 -5.86 16.13
N THR A 53 -8.49 -6.54 16.36
CA THR A 53 -7.24 -5.89 16.74
C THR A 53 -6.64 -5.29 15.46
N VAL A 54 -6.78 -3.99 15.28
CA VAL A 54 -6.36 -3.27 14.07
C VAL A 54 -4.94 -2.75 14.25
N ILE A 55 -4.06 -3.13 13.35
CA ILE A 55 -2.69 -2.67 13.25
C ILE A 55 -2.56 -1.85 11.97
N VAL A 56 -2.16 -0.57 12.08
CA VAL A 56 -1.83 0.28 10.95
C VAL A 56 -0.37 0.67 11.04
N THR A 57 0.37 0.53 9.94
CA THR A 57 1.81 0.80 9.90
C THR A 57 2.13 1.91 8.90
N ASP A 58 3.19 2.68 9.15
CA ASP A 58 3.91 3.35 8.09
C ASP A 58 4.89 2.37 7.47
N LEU A 59 4.89 2.21 6.16
CA LEU A 59 5.87 1.39 5.47
C LEU A 59 7.28 1.95 5.68
N ARG A 60 8.32 1.10 5.61
CA ARG A 60 9.70 1.58 5.59
C ARG A 60 9.85 2.67 4.52
N GLY A 61 10.56 3.74 4.84
CA GLY A 61 10.72 4.89 3.95
C GLY A 61 9.61 5.94 4.05
N TYR A 62 8.47 5.62 4.64
CA TYR A 62 7.30 6.49 4.71
C TYR A 62 6.98 6.92 6.15
N GLY A 63 6.15 7.96 6.25
CA GLY A 63 5.61 8.42 7.52
C GLY A 63 6.69 8.67 8.58
N ASP A 64 6.49 8.12 9.76
CA ASP A 64 7.43 8.16 10.88
C ASP A 64 8.21 6.85 11.08
N SER A 65 8.15 5.93 10.12
CA SER A 65 9.08 4.79 10.02
C SER A 65 10.46 5.25 9.60
N SER A 66 11.49 4.43 9.89
CA SER A 66 12.87 4.73 9.49
C SER A 66 13.02 4.71 7.96
N LYS A 67 14.05 5.42 7.50
CA LYS A 67 14.45 5.53 6.10
C LYS A 67 15.89 5.00 5.99
N PRO A 68 16.08 3.66 5.98
CA PRO A 68 17.41 3.08 5.90
C PRO A 68 18.15 3.52 4.64
N GLU A 69 19.46 3.67 4.73
CA GLU A 69 20.30 3.88 3.57
C GLU A 69 20.24 2.69 2.63
N THR A 70 20.43 2.93 1.36
CA THR A 70 20.42 1.92 0.31
C THR A 70 21.57 2.14 -0.66
N ASP A 71 21.84 1.15 -1.48
CA ASP A 71 22.82 1.20 -2.56
C ASP A 71 22.11 1.06 -3.93
N ASN A 72 22.90 0.97 -4.99
CA ASN A 72 22.40 0.84 -6.36
C ASN A 72 21.63 -0.48 -6.63
N SER A 73 21.61 -1.42 -5.72
CA SER A 73 20.78 -2.63 -5.83
C SER A 73 19.31 -2.37 -5.51
N HIS A 74 19.01 -1.28 -4.79
CA HIS A 74 17.68 -0.89 -4.30
C HIS A 74 17.00 -1.95 -3.43
N ILE A 75 17.70 -3.02 -3.03
CA ILE A 75 17.14 -4.19 -2.35
C ILE A 75 16.50 -3.82 -1.00
N VAL A 76 17.03 -2.79 -0.34
CA VAL A 76 16.54 -2.28 0.95
C VAL A 76 15.09 -1.82 0.87
N TYR A 77 14.65 -1.33 -0.30
CA TYR A 77 13.27 -0.88 -0.54
C TYR A 77 12.47 -1.85 -1.42
N SER A 78 12.98 -3.06 -1.64
CA SER A 78 12.24 -4.10 -2.36
C SER A 78 10.96 -4.50 -1.61
N LYS A 79 9.93 -4.91 -2.36
CA LYS A 79 8.68 -5.40 -1.77
C LYS A 79 8.89 -6.62 -0.90
N LYS A 80 9.90 -7.43 -1.22
CA LYS A 80 10.31 -8.58 -0.41
C LYS A 80 10.78 -8.13 0.98
N ARG A 81 11.62 -7.10 1.02
CA ARG A 81 12.12 -6.55 2.29
C ARG A 81 11.03 -5.86 3.09
N MET A 82 10.21 -5.05 2.42
CA MET A 82 9.08 -4.36 3.04
C MET A 82 8.02 -5.35 3.57
N ALA A 83 7.77 -6.45 2.88
CA ALA A 83 6.87 -7.50 3.32
C ALA A 83 7.38 -8.19 4.59
N LEU A 84 8.70 -8.45 4.66
CA LEU A 84 9.32 -9.05 5.84
C LEU A 84 9.17 -8.13 7.07
N ASP A 85 9.34 -6.81 6.93
CA ASP A 85 9.08 -5.87 8.03
C ASP A 85 7.68 -6.06 8.61
N GLN A 86 6.67 -6.18 7.77
CA GLN A 86 5.30 -6.28 8.22
C GLN A 86 5.02 -7.62 8.92
N VAL A 87 5.62 -8.71 8.45
CA VAL A 87 5.56 -10.01 9.12
C VAL A 87 6.26 -9.95 10.49
N GLU A 88 7.43 -9.32 10.56
CA GLU A 88 8.17 -9.13 11.81
C GLU A 88 7.40 -8.25 12.81
N VAL A 89 6.75 -7.18 12.33
CA VAL A 89 5.86 -6.35 13.16
C VAL A 89 4.73 -7.18 13.76
N MET A 90 4.06 -8.00 12.97
CA MET A 90 2.96 -8.83 13.45
C MET A 90 3.44 -9.88 14.45
N LYS A 91 4.56 -10.52 14.20
CA LYS A 91 5.21 -11.47 15.13
C LYS A 91 5.60 -10.81 16.45
N ALA A 92 6.20 -9.61 16.40
CA ALA A 92 6.58 -8.85 17.59
C ALA A 92 5.37 -8.43 18.46
N LEU A 93 4.18 -8.36 17.84
CA LEU A 93 2.91 -8.14 18.53
C LEU A 93 2.23 -9.44 19.00
N GLY A 94 2.82 -10.62 18.74
CA GLY A 94 2.29 -11.93 19.14
C GLY A 94 1.28 -12.52 18.13
N PHE A 95 1.23 -12.02 16.88
CA PHE A 95 0.28 -12.46 15.88
C PHE A 95 0.95 -13.29 14.76
N GLU A 96 0.88 -14.61 14.88
CA GLU A 96 1.40 -15.56 13.86
C GLU A 96 0.50 -15.62 12.61
N LYS A 97 -0.81 -15.45 12.78
CA LYS A 97 -1.81 -15.48 11.70
C LYS A 97 -2.76 -14.28 11.79
N PHE A 98 -2.88 -13.55 10.70
CA PHE A 98 -3.65 -12.31 10.64
C PHE A 98 -4.39 -12.12 9.31
N TYR A 99 -5.31 -11.19 9.26
CA TYR A 99 -5.87 -10.63 8.03
C TYR A 99 -4.98 -9.47 7.57
N ALA A 100 -4.90 -9.25 6.27
CA ALA A 100 -4.09 -8.15 5.74
C ALA A 100 -4.82 -7.39 4.64
N VAL A 101 -4.70 -6.07 4.67
CA VAL A 101 -5.26 -5.14 3.68
C VAL A 101 -4.15 -4.22 3.22
N GLY A 102 -3.99 -4.09 1.93
CA GLY A 102 -3.01 -3.17 1.34
C GLY A 102 -3.66 -2.27 0.29
N HIS A 103 -3.23 -1.02 0.25
CA HIS A 103 -3.59 -0.06 -0.78
C HIS A 103 -2.35 0.39 -1.53
N ASP A 104 -2.41 0.52 -2.86
CA ASP A 104 -1.32 1.01 -3.73
C ASP A 104 0.03 0.34 -3.40
N ARG A 105 1.06 1.07 -2.95
CA ARG A 105 2.37 0.48 -2.58
C ARG A 105 2.24 -0.59 -1.49
N GLY A 106 1.35 -0.36 -0.50
CA GLY A 106 1.05 -1.36 0.53
C GLY A 106 0.39 -2.62 0.00
N ALA A 107 -0.40 -2.52 -1.06
CA ALA A 107 -0.97 -3.69 -1.74
C ALA A 107 0.12 -4.47 -2.50
N ARG A 108 1.15 -3.80 -3.04
CA ARG A 108 2.29 -4.47 -3.67
C ARG A 108 3.17 -5.19 -2.64
N VAL A 109 3.36 -4.58 -1.46
CA VAL A 109 3.99 -5.23 -0.31
C VAL A 109 3.19 -6.47 0.09
N LEU A 110 1.85 -6.35 0.17
CA LEU A 110 0.97 -7.47 0.47
C LEU A 110 1.05 -8.59 -0.59
N HIS A 111 1.12 -8.24 -1.88
CA HIS A 111 1.29 -9.22 -2.96
C HIS A 111 2.56 -10.05 -2.73
N ARG A 112 3.68 -9.39 -2.48
CA ARG A 112 4.95 -10.08 -2.19
C ARG A 112 4.87 -10.91 -0.90
N MET A 113 4.22 -10.38 0.15
CA MET A 113 3.99 -11.11 1.41
C MET A 113 3.19 -12.40 1.17
N MET A 114 2.17 -12.36 0.30
CA MET A 114 1.35 -13.53 -0.04
C MET A 114 2.13 -14.59 -0.82
N ILE A 115 3.13 -14.20 -1.60
CA ILE A 115 4.00 -15.17 -2.30
C ILE A 115 5.00 -15.81 -1.33
N ASP A 116 5.62 -15.02 -0.45
CA ASP A 116 6.71 -15.49 0.44
C ASP A 116 6.20 -16.05 1.77
N ASN A 117 5.11 -15.54 2.30
CA ASN A 117 4.63 -15.79 3.67
C ASN A 117 3.11 -16.03 3.74
N GLN A 118 2.50 -16.64 2.73
CA GLN A 118 1.04 -16.81 2.69
C GLN A 118 0.47 -17.56 3.90
N ASN A 119 1.26 -18.40 4.57
CA ASN A 119 0.82 -19.14 5.76
C ASN A 119 0.48 -18.22 6.95
N SER A 120 1.05 -17.02 6.99
CA SER A 120 0.78 -16.02 8.03
C SER A 120 -0.48 -15.20 7.75
N VAL A 121 -0.96 -15.14 6.50
CA VAL A 121 -2.11 -14.33 6.12
C VAL A 121 -3.32 -15.21 5.88
N LYS A 122 -4.40 -15.02 6.66
CA LYS A 122 -5.64 -15.80 6.52
C LYS A 122 -6.44 -15.43 5.29
N LYS A 123 -6.66 -14.14 5.08
CA LYS A 123 -7.32 -13.54 3.92
C LYS A 123 -6.63 -12.22 3.60
N ALA A 124 -6.56 -11.85 2.33
CA ALA A 124 -5.93 -10.62 1.89
C ALA A 124 -6.89 -9.73 1.06
N VAL A 125 -6.81 -8.42 1.27
CA VAL A 125 -7.56 -7.44 0.47
C VAL A 125 -6.58 -6.50 -0.23
N PHE A 126 -6.68 -6.44 -1.54
CA PHE A 126 -5.86 -5.57 -2.40
C PHE A 126 -6.71 -4.40 -2.90
N MET A 127 -6.23 -3.17 -2.70
CA MET A 127 -6.95 -1.97 -3.09
C MET A 127 -6.20 -1.20 -4.17
N ASP A 128 -6.89 -0.99 -5.28
CA ASP A 128 -6.53 -0.17 -6.45
C ASP A 128 -5.19 -0.50 -7.09
N ILE A 129 -4.89 -1.77 -7.24
CA ILE A 129 -3.76 -2.27 -8.02
C ILE A 129 -4.12 -3.48 -8.88
N VAL A 130 -3.33 -3.70 -9.93
CA VAL A 130 -3.01 -5.01 -10.49
C VAL A 130 -1.52 -5.30 -10.26
N PRO A 131 -1.05 -6.56 -10.32
CA PRO A 131 0.35 -6.92 -10.03
C PRO A 131 1.37 -6.10 -10.80
N THR A 132 2.52 -5.81 -10.17
CA THR A 132 3.56 -4.92 -10.71
C THR A 132 4.07 -5.37 -12.06
N LEU A 133 4.34 -6.67 -12.22
CA LEU A 133 4.81 -7.24 -13.49
C LEU A 133 3.80 -7.00 -14.62
N THR A 134 2.51 -7.22 -14.36
CA THR A 134 1.44 -6.94 -15.35
C THR A 134 1.44 -5.47 -15.76
N MET A 135 1.53 -4.55 -14.78
CA MET A 135 1.50 -3.11 -15.10
C MET A 135 2.67 -2.67 -15.98
N TYR A 136 3.90 -3.14 -15.71
CA TYR A 136 5.05 -2.81 -16.55
C TYR A 136 4.99 -3.47 -17.93
N ASN A 137 4.51 -4.73 -18.01
CA ASN A 137 4.40 -5.45 -19.29
C ASN A 137 3.30 -4.89 -20.20
N THR A 138 2.31 -4.20 -19.64
CA THR A 138 1.20 -3.59 -20.39
C THR A 138 1.31 -2.06 -20.49
N ALA A 139 2.44 -1.49 -20.06
CA ALA A 139 2.64 -0.05 -20.09
C ALA A 139 2.66 0.48 -21.53
N ASP A 140 1.76 1.41 -21.80
CA ASP A 140 1.58 2.08 -23.08
C ASP A 140 1.63 3.61 -22.92
N LYS A 141 1.27 4.34 -23.96
CA LYS A 141 1.18 5.80 -23.96
C LYS A 141 0.20 6.32 -22.89
N ASN A 142 -0.93 5.65 -22.70
CA ASN A 142 -1.93 6.03 -21.70
C ASN A 142 -1.41 5.81 -20.28
N PHE A 143 -0.73 4.68 -20.04
CA PHE A 143 -0.04 4.43 -18.78
C PHE A 143 1.02 5.51 -18.51
N ALA A 144 1.90 5.80 -19.48
CA ALA A 144 2.97 6.77 -19.32
C ALA A 144 2.44 8.17 -19.01
N TYR A 145 1.30 8.56 -19.60
CA TYR A 145 0.66 9.85 -19.35
C TYR A 145 0.04 9.95 -17.94
N ASN A 146 -0.75 8.95 -17.53
CA ASN A 146 -1.49 8.99 -16.26
C ASN A 146 -0.60 8.59 -15.07
N TYR A 147 0.30 7.63 -15.29
CA TYR A 147 1.20 7.06 -14.28
C TYR A 147 2.67 7.42 -14.54
N TYR A 148 2.93 8.60 -15.14
CA TYR A 148 4.28 9.11 -15.46
C TYR A 148 5.25 8.98 -14.28
N HIS A 149 4.77 9.07 -13.05
CA HIS A 149 5.57 8.98 -11.84
C HIS A 149 6.27 7.61 -11.67
N TRP A 150 5.75 6.55 -12.29
CA TRP A 150 6.40 5.24 -12.31
C TRP A 150 7.74 5.27 -13.05
N PHE A 151 7.89 6.16 -14.01
CA PHE A 151 9.12 6.36 -14.77
C PHE A 151 9.93 7.56 -14.25
N PHE A 152 9.25 8.58 -13.73
CA PHE A 152 9.89 9.75 -13.16
C PHE A 152 10.64 9.42 -11.86
N LEU A 153 9.99 8.71 -10.93
CA LEU A 153 10.59 8.34 -9.64
C LEU A 153 11.70 7.29 -9.75
N THR A 154 11.81 6.60 -10.87
CA THR A 154 12.89 5.64 -11.14
C THR A 154 14.13 6.28 -11.75
N GLN A 155 14.06 7.57 -12.13
CA GLN A 155 15.22 8.26 -12.68
C GLN A 155 16.38 8.28 -11.67
N PRO A 156 17.66 8.37 -12.17
CA PRO A 156 18.83 8.38 -11.29
C PRO A 156 18.75 9.47 -10.21
N TYR A 157 19.34 9.17 -9.07
CA TYR A 157 19.58 10.15 -8.01
C TYR A 157 20.46 11.28 -8.55
N ASP A 158 20.16 12.55 -8.29
CA ASP A 158 19.14 13.12 -7.40
C ASP A 158 18.01 13.85 -8.18
N PHE A 159 17.77 13.44 -9.42
CA PHE A 159 16.90 14.17 -10.33
C PHE A 159 15.43 14.30 -9.82
N PRO A 160 14.69 13.20 -9.52
CA PRO A 160 13.34 13.33 -8.99
C PRO A 160 13.32 13.94 -7.58
N GLU A 161 14.32 13.64 -6.76
CA GLU A 161 14.44 14.16 -5.40
C GLU A 161 14.55 15.70 -5.37
N ARG A 162 15.34 16.28 -6.25
CA ARG A 162 15.48 17.74 -6.38
C ARG A 162 14.20 18.41 -6.86
N LEU A 163 13.58 17.85 -7.88
CA LEU A 163 12.35 18.43 -8.43
C LEU A 163 11.20 18.40 -7.44
N ILE A 164 11.01 17.27 -6.74
CA ILE A 164 9.98 17.15 -5.71
C ILE A 164 10.33 18.01 -4.49
N GLY A 165 11.58 17.95 -4.03
CA GLY A 165 12.07 18.69 -2.87
C GLY A 165 12.04 20.21 -3.05
N GLY A 166 12.03 20.72 -4.29
CA GLY A 166 11.88 22.13 -4.60
C GLY A 166 10.50 22.69 -4.22
N ASN A 167 9.44 21.88 -4.30
CA ASN A 167 8.09 22.25 -3.84
C ASN A 167 7.26 21.00 -3.53
N PRO A 168 7.50 20.31 -2.39
CA PRO A 168 6.83 19.07 -2.07
C PRO A 168 5.32 19.24 -1.83
N GLU A 169 4.88 20.40 -1.35
CA GLU A 169 3.45 20.67 -1.18
C GLU A 169 2.72 20.71 -2.52
N TYR A 170 3.27 21.43 -3.49
CA TYR A 170 2.67 21.50 -4.83
C TYR A 170 2.59 20.12 -5.47
N TYR A 171 3.68 19.34 -5.38
CA TYR A 171 3.72 17.99 -5.91
C TYR A 171 2.67 17.10 -5.26
N LEU A 172 2.61 17.07 -3.92
CA LEU A 172 1.66 16.26 -3.15
C LEU A 172 0.21 16.61 -3.50
N ARG A 173 -0.13 17.91 -3.52
CA ARG A 173 -1.47 18.40 -3.89
C ARG A 173 -1.86 17.96 -5.29
N LYS A 174 -0.95 18.06 -6.24
CA LYS A 174 -1.19 17.65 -7.64
C LYS A 174 -1.41 16.14 -7.74
N LYS A 175 -0.65 15.31 -7.02
CA LYS A 175 -0.84 13.86 -7.01
C LYS A 175 -2.19 13.46 -6.42
N ILE A 176 -2.53 13.96 -5.24
CA ILE A 176 -3.80 13.66 -4.58
C ILE A 176 -4.98 14.10 -5.47
N LYS A 177 -4.92 15.30 -6.05
CA LYS A 177 -5.98 15.81 -6.94
C LYS A 177 -6.11 15.00 -8.23
N ALA A 178 -5.00 14.53 -8.79
CA ALA A 178 -5.01 13.81 -10.07
C ALA A 178 -5.61 12.42 -9.96
N TRP A 179 -5.45 11.76 -8.83
CA TRP A 179 -5.89 10.37 -8.62
C TRP A 179 -7.21 10.24 -7.89
N GLY A 180 -7.60 11.25 -7.08
CA GLY A 180 -8.90 11.30 -6.44
C GLY A 180 -10.00 11.76 -7.39
N LYS A 181 -11.20 11.22 -7.21
CA LYS A 181 -12.41 11.63 -7.96
C LYS A 181 -13.08 12.83 -7.29
N ASN A 182 -13.20 12.83 -5.98
CA ASN A 182 -13.81 13.89 -5.18
C ASN A 182 -12.77 14.96 -4.82
N LYS A 183 -13.20 16.23 -4.63
CA LYS A 183 -12.25 17.32 -4.40
C LYS A 183 -11.78 17.40 -2.94
N ASP A 184 -12.63 17.09 -1.97
CA ASP A 184 -12.41 17.37 -0.55
C ASP A 184 -12.52 16.12 0.33
N PHE A 185 -12.07 14.98 -0.18
CA PHE A 185 -12.17 13.70 0.51
C PHE A 185 -11.11 13.54 1.63
N ILE A 186 -10.04 14.33 1.61
CA ILE A 186 -8.99 14.35 2.64
C ILE A 186 -9.15 15.60 3.51
N PRO A 187 -9.45 15.47 4.81
CA PRO A 187 -9.47 16.61 5.73
C PRO A 187 -8.13 17.35 5.77
N LYS A 188 -8.18 18.67 6.01
CA LYS A 188 -6.99 19.54 6.02
C LYS A 188 -5.92 19.04 7.00
N GLU A 189 -6.31 18.60 8.18
CA GLU A 189 -5.40 18.08 9.19
C GLU A 189 -4.73 16.76 8.78
N VAL A 190 -5.41 15.91 8.01
CA VAL A 190 -4.84 14.67 7.43
C VAL A 190 -3.86 15.03 6.34
N PHE A 191 -4.24 15.95 5.45
CA PHE A 191 -3.33 16.44 4.40
C PHE A 191 -2.06 17.07 4.99
N ASN A 192 -2.18 17.90 6.03
CA ASN A 192 -1.04 18.52 6.68
C ASN A 192 -0.08 17.48 7.27
N GLU A 193 -0.58 16.36 7.77
CA GLU A 193 0.25 15.29 8.28
C GLU A 193 0.94 14.51 7.14
N TYR A 194 0.24 14.27 6.02
CA TYR A 194 0.91 13.74 4.82
C TYR A 194 2.02 14.65 4.36
N LEU A 195 1.77 15.96 4.32
CA LEU A 195 2.77 16.95 3.92
C LEU A 195 3.96 16.99 4.88
N ARG A 196 3.71 16.99 6.21
CA ARG A 196 4.77 16.94 7.22
C ARG A 196 5.73 15.77 7.01
N CYS A 197 5.16 14.60 6.70
CA CYS A 197 5.95 13.40 6.46
C CYS A 197 6.66 13.44 5.11
N PHE A 198 5.92 13.81 4.06
CA PHE A 198 6.41 13.77 2.69
C PHE A 198 7.47 14.83 2.38
N SER A 199 7.42 15.99 3.05
CA SER A 199 8.39 17.09 2.84
C SER A 199 9.81 16.81 3.34
N LYS A 200 10.03 15.72 4.06
CA LYS A 200 11.36 15.32 4.52
C LYS A 200 12.16 14.77 3.34
N LYS A 201 13.39 15.27 3.16
CA LYS A 201 14.28 14.84 2.06
C LYS A 201 14.46 13.31 2.04
N GLU A 202 14.62 12.72 3.21
CA GLU A 202 14.79 11.29 3.39
C GLU A 202 13.53 10.50 2.98
N THR A 203 12.34 11.07 3.16
CA THR A 203 11.08 10.44 2.71
C THR A 203 10.92 10.52 1.21
N ILE A 204 11.28 11.66 0.60
CA ILE A 204 11.26 11.83 -0.86
C ILE A 204 12.22 10.82 -1.49
N HIS A 205 13.46 10.74 -0.98
CA HIS A 205 14.46 9.79 -1.47
C HIS A 205 14.00 8.34 -1.30
N ALA A 206 13.56 7.96 -0.10
CA ALA A 206 13.06 6.61 0.16
C ALA A 206 11.87 6.22 -0.75
N SER A 207 10.98 7.18 -1.07
CA SER A 207 9.91 6.92 -2.02
C SER A 207 10.43 6.71 -3.46
N CYS A 208 11.45 7.43 -3.89
CA CYS A 208 12.12 7.17 -5.18
C CYS A 208 12.79 5.78 -5.18
N GLU A 209 13.46 5.42 -4.10
CA GLU A 209 14.07 4.09 -3.95
C GLU A 209 13.05 2.94 -3.98
N ASP A 210 11.87 3.12 -3.37
CA ASP A 210 10.76 2.18 -3.48
C ASP A 210 10.31 1.96 -4.95
N TYR A 211 10.31 3.03 -5.77
CA TYR A 211 9.99 2.91 -7.20
C TYR A 211 11.17 2.34 -8.01
N ARG A 212 12.43 2.70 -7.69
CA ARG A 212 13.63 2.10 -8.31
C ARG A 212 13.67 0.59 -8.05
N ALA A 213 13.42 0.17 -6.81
CA ALA A 213 13.30 -1.25 -6.48
C ALA A 213 12.20 -1.93 -7.30
N SER A 214 11.04 -1.27 -7.48
CA SER A 214 9.94 -1.83 -8.27
C SER A 214 10.26 -2.00 -9.75
N PHE A 215 11.13 -1.14 -10.29
CA PHE A 215 11.54 -1.21 -11.69
C PHE A 215 12.69 -2.19 -11.94
N THR A 216 13.38 -2.60 -10.90
CA THR A 216 14.56 -3.47 -10.97
C THR A 216 14.30 -4.79 -10.23
N ILE A 217 14.75 -4.89 -8.99
CA ILE A 217 14.78 -6.12 -8.20
C ILE A 217 13.40 -6.75 -7.96
N ASP A 218 12.34 -5.92 -7.81
CA ASP A 218 10.98 -6.47 -7.64
C ASP A 218 10.49 -7.15 -8.92
N LEU A 219 10.81 -6.61 -10.12
CA LEU A 219 10.50 -7.27 -11.39
C LEU A 219 11.25 -8.59 -11.56
N GLU A 220 12.50 -8.67 -11.08
CA GLU A 220 13.25 -9.93 -11.08
C GLU A 220 12.58 -10.96 -10.16
N HIS A 221 12.19 -10.56 -8.95
CA HIS A 221 11.45 -11.42 -8.03
C HIS A 221 10.12 -11.89 -8.64
N ASP A 222 9.35 -10.98 -9.24
CA ASP A 222 8.04 -11.30 -9.83
C ASP A 222 8.17 -12.23 -11.06
N LYS A 223 9.21 -12.04 -11.90
CA LYS A 223 9.51 -12.94 -13.02
C LYS A 223 9.90 -14.33 -12.55
N ASN A 224 10.76 -14.43 -11.53
CA ASN A 224 11.21 -15.71 -10.96
C ASN A 224 10.07 -16.49 -10.30
N ASP A 225 9.06 -15.78 -9.78
CA ASP A 225 7.90 -16.35 -9.12
C ASP A 225 6.66 -16.43 -10.01
N TYR A 226 6.78 -16.06 -11.30
CA TYR A 226 5.67 -16.10 -12.23
C TYR A 226 5.07 -17.52 -12.31
N GLY A 227 3.74 -17.59 -12.23
CA GLY A 227 3.01 -18.86 -12.14
C GLY A 227 2.80 -19.41 -10.73
N LYS A 228 3.50 -18.90 -9.71
CA LYS A 228 3.16 -19.19 -8.31
C LYS A 228 1.88 -18.46 -7.93
N LYS A 229 0.84 -19.25 -7.59
CA LYS A 229 -0.47 -18.67 -7.23
C LYS A 229 -0.67 -18.55 -5.72
N ILE A 230 -1.26 -17.44 -5.32
CA ILE A 230 -1.80 -17.24 -3.98
C ILE A 230 -2.98 -18.21 -3.80
N LYS A 231 -2.91 -19.06 -2.77
CA LYS A 231 -3.95 -20.08 -2.48
C LYS A 231 -5.01 -19.57 -1.51
N ASN A 232 -4.65 -18.64 -0.62
CA ASN A 232 -5.56 -18.05 0.35
C ASN A 232 -6.60 -17.17 -0.34
N PRO A 233 -7.82 -17.04 0.21
CA PRO A 233 -8.84 -16.16 -0.35
C PRO A 233 -8.34 -14.71 -0.43
N ILE A 234 -8.55 -14.10 -1.60
CA ILE A 234 -8.29 -12.68 -1.81
C ILE A 234 -9.53 -11.93 -2.26
N TYR A 235 -9.61 -10.67 -1.85
CA TYR A 235 -10.62 -9.73 -2.33
C TYR A 235 -9.94 -8.51 -2.94
N VAL A 236 -10.39 -8.12 -4.12
CA VAL A 236 -9.81 -6.98 -4.83
C VAL A 236 -10.83 -5.86 -4.95
N MET A 237 -10.48 -4.66 -4.49
CA MET A 237 -11.28 -3.45 -4.66
C MET A 237 -10.55 -2.48 -5.58
N TRP A 238 -11.27 -1.80 -6.46
CA TRP A 238 -10.69 -0.77 -7.32
C TRP A 238 -11.64 0.41 -7.46
N GLY A 239 -11.08 1.60 -7.71
CA GLY A 239 -11.86 2.78 -8.06
C GLY A 239 -12.34 2.68 -9.51
N GLU A 240 -13.65 2.69 -9.72
CA GLU A 240 -14.25 2.62 -11.08
C GLU A 240 -13.85 3.80 -11.95
N TYR A 241 -13.52 4.93 -11.33
CA TYR A 241 -13.09 6.15 -12.02
C TYR A 241 -11.57 6.37 -11.96
N GLY A 242 -10.83 5.42 -11.34
CA GLY A 242 -9.38 5.41 -11.28
C GLY A 242 -8.74 4.77 -12.50
N PHE A 243 -7.41 4.86 -12.57
CA PHE A 243 -6.64 4.28 -13.68
C PHE A 243 -6.83 2.76 -13.77
N VAL A 244 -6.80 2.08 -12.64
CA VAL A 244 -6.88 0.60 -12.58
C VAL A 244 -8.23 0.12 -13.13
N GLY A 245 -9.34 0.71 -12.66
CA GLY A 245 -10.68 0.32 -13.11
C GLY A 245 -10.96 0.61 -14.59
N ASN A 246 -10.37 1.70 -15.12
CA ASN A 246 -10.59 2.09 -16.52
C ASN A 246 -9.71 1.29 -17.52
N ASN A 247 -8.61 0.68 -17.07
CA ASN A 247 -7.64 0.08 -17.98
C ASN A 247 -7.47 -1.43 -17.84
N TYR A 248 -7.99 -2.04 -16.77
CA TYR A 248 -7.83 -3.47 -16.52
C TYR A 248 -9.15 -4.17 -16.22
N LYS A 249 -9.28 -5.40 -16.73
CA LYS A 249 -10.26 -6.38 -16.22
C LYS A 249 -9.69 -6.97 -14.93
N VAL A 250 -9.83 -6.22 -13.84
CA VAL A 250 -9.10 -6.42 -12.57
C VAL A 250 -9.20 -7.86 -12.06
N ILE A 251 -10.40 -8.44 -12.06
CA ILE A 251 -10.61 -9.82 -11.59
C ILE A 251 -9.89 -10.82 -12.49
N ASP A 252 -9.91 -10.63 -13.80
CA ASP A 252 -9.28 -11.57 -14.74
C ASP A 252 -7.76 -11.55 -14.59
N VAL A 253 -7.18 -10.35 -14.43
CA VAL A 253 -5.75 -10.21 -14.12
C VAL A 253 -5.39 -10.94 -12.82
N TRP A 254 -6.16 -10.74 -11.74
CA TRP A 254 -5.82 -11.37 -10.47
C TRP A 254 -6.01 -12.89 -10.46
N LYS A 255 -6.87 -13.47 -11.31
CA LYS A 255 -6.98 -14.94 -11.51
C LYS A 255 -5.70 -15.57 -12.06
N GLU A 256 -4.84 -14.80 -12.71
CA GLU A 256 -3.52 -15.28 -13.12
C GLU A 256 -2.59 -15.49 -11.92
N TYR A 257 -2.78 -14.71 -10.84
CA TYR A 257 -1.93 -14.68 -9.66
C TYR A 257 -2.51 -15.36 -8.42
N ALA A 258 -3.81 -15.69 -8.40
CA ALA A 258 -4.47 -16.30 -7.26
C ALA A 258 -5.58 -17.29 -7.69
N THR A 259 -5.84 -18.28 -6.83
CA THR A 259 -6.85 -19.33 -7.12
C THR A 259 -8.25 -18.97 -6.65
N ASN A 260 -8.38 -18.16 -5.60
CA ASN A 260 -9.67 -17.77 -5.01
C ASN A 260 -9.77 -16.24 -4.98
N VAL A 261 -10.32 -15.68 -6.04
CA VAL A 261 -10.41 -14.23 -6.28
C VAL A 261 -11.86 -13.79 -6.29
N LYS A 262 -12.19 -12.88 -5.38
CA LYS A 262 -13.43 -12.09 -5.39
C LYS A 262 -13.08 -10.61 -5.47
N GLY A 263 -14.02 -9.77 -5.85
CA GLY A 263 -13.79 -8.33 -5.82
C GLY A 263 -14.83 -7.53 -6.57
N ARG A 264 -14.69 -6.20 -6.50
CA ARG A 264 -15.58 -5.25 -7.18
C ARG A 264 -14.97 -3.86 -7.32
N GLY A 265 -15.49 -3.10 -8.25
CA GLY A 265 -15.32 -1.67 -8.34
C GLY A 265 -16.12 -0.92 -7.29
N LEU A 266 -15.63 0.25 -6.90
CA LEU A 266 -16.30 1.22 -6.03
C LEU A 266 -16.41 2.56 -6.75
N PRO A 267 -17.49 3.37 -6.52
CA PRO A 267 -17.71 4.60 -7.22
C PRO A 267 -16.80 5.75 -6.74
N CYS A 268 -15.50 5.56 -6.86
CA CYS A 268 -14.45 6.47 -6.41
C CYS A 268 -13.24 6.46 -7.35
N GLY A 269 -12.25 7.30 -7.05
CA GLY A 269 -10.91 7.27 -7.65
C GLY A 269 -9.99 6.30 -6.93
N HIS A 270 -8.72 6.68 -6.88
CA HIS A 270 -7.64 5.85 -6.31
C HIS A 270 -7.73 5.65 -4.78
N TYR A 271 -8.16 6.66 -4.05
CA TYR A 271 -8.07 6.70 -2.57
C TYR A 271 -9.28 6.03 -1.91
N ILE A 272 -9.49 4.77 -2.21
CA ILE A 272 -10.67 3.96 -1.86
C ILE A 272 -11.14 4.16 -0.40
N PRO A 273 -10.29 3.99 0.65
CA PRO A 273 -10.74 4.11 2.03
C PRO A 273 -11.13 5.52 2.46
N GLU A 274 -10.69 6.53 1.72
CA GLU A 274 -10.96 7.94 2.03
C GLU A 274 -12.11 8.51 1.19
N GLU A 275 -12.24 8.07 -0.08
CA GLU A 275 -13.28 8.53 -1.00
C GLU A 275 -14.61 7.77 -0.80
N SER A 276 -14.54 6.46 -0.53
CA SER A 276 -15.70 5.56 -0.40
C SER A 276 -15.62 4.71 0.89
N PRO A 277 -15.53 5.34 2.08
CA PRO A 277 -15.27 4.63 3.33
C PRO A 277 -16.40 3.69 3.75
N VAL A 278 -17.66 4.02 3.45
CA VAL A 278 -18.83 3.23 3.85
C VAL A 278 -18.85 1.91 3.08
N GLU A 279 -18.73 1.98 1.76
CA GLU A 279 -18.70 0.81 0.88
C GLU A 279 -17.45 -0.03 1.13
N THR A 280 -16.30 0.63 1.31
CA THR A 280 -15.05 -0.04 1.66
C THR A 280 -15.21 -0.86 2.93
N LEU A 281 -15.75 -0.27 3.98
CA LEU A 281 -15.95 -0.96 5.26
C LEU A 281 -16.96 -2.12 5.13
N LYS A 282 -18.05 -1.90 4.41
CA LYS A 282 -19.09 -2.91 4.17
C LYS A 282 -18.49 -4.15 3.53
N PHE A 283 -17.86 -4.02 2.36
CA PHE A 283 -17.34 -5.17 1.62
C PHE A 283 -16.13 -5.81 2.28
N LEU A 284 -15.32 -5.03 2.98
CA LEU A 284 -14.22 -5.55 3.80
C LEU A 284 -14.77 -6.47 4.90
N LEU A 285 -15.79 -6.02 5.65
CA LEU A 285 -16.41 -6.81 6.73
C LEU A 285 -17.14 -8.05 6.19
N GLU A 286 -17.86 -7.93 5.08
CA GLU A 286 -18.52 -9.07 4.42
C GLU A 286 -17.49 -10.15 4.10
N PHE A 287 -16.41 -9.79 3.39
CA PHE A 287 -15.37 -10.74 3.02
C PHE A 287 -14.62 -11.35 4.21
N LEU A 288 -14.30 -10.56 5.23
CA LEU A 288 -13.58 -11.06 6.41
C LEU A 288 -14.43 -12.01 7.25
N ASN A 289 -15.74 -11.81 7.30
CA ASN A 289 -16.68 -12.63 8.07
C ASN A 289 -17.21 -13.87 7.31
N GLU A 290 -16.96 -13.98 6.00
CA GLU A 290 -17.31 -15.21 5.27
C GLU A 290 -16.62 -16.40 5.92
N GLU A 291 -17.37 -17.42 6.31
CA GLU A 291 -16.81 -18.72 6.67
C GLU A 291 -16.20 -19.39 5.42
N LYS A 292 -15.16 -20.21 5.63
CA LYS A 292 -14.48 -20.90 4.53
C LYS A 292 -15.36 -21.94 3.88
#